data_004d1e6a1cda74762cbd434e14febad0
#
_entry.id   004d1e6a1cda74762cbd434e14febad0
#
_cell.length_a   1.000
_cell.length_b   1.000
_cell.length_c   1.000
_cell.angle_alpha   90.00
_cell.angle_beta   90.00
_cell.angle_gamma   90.00
#
_symmetry.space_group_name_H-M   'P 1'
#
loop_
_entity.id
_entity.type
_entity.pdbx_description
1 polymer ?
#
loop_
_entity_poly.entity_id
_entity_poly.type
_entity_poly.pdbx_seq_one_letter_code
_entity_poly.pdbx_strand_id
1 'polypeptide(L)'
;MEKATPWKLFAVMAVCTIYFITFSHFGTFAYNALIPDDGRLSAGTAVGPVSLANMTVPEAYQAVAERVNEWKATASIPLRYQEKQIDLSADVFTFRLEESVKRLIDGKHTPLLVIVDLEKCFKVVEAVVPPAALEVYDVKQLGKDLEKWAIRLQSPSSPVDLARYISFPDGSEPVVSEAAVPLSDAAAARWLSTERRVTIKAGQLFSLGDWIRKENLSDEAADVIASAVYQAVLKTNFAIAERYTSRTLPDGVTPGFEAAISNGRDLEWLNPNTTDYTLWLRYDGQNVHAAISGLPFVYQYIIRTGEAVNIEPRTVVQYDARLAPGDKQTKQMGRLGLFVEVTREVRDGPRLVRKETVSEDFYPPTYTIEVRGLEIPKSSVEPSSDEEGESGESTESENGESMESPNPTATENSEENTKDKPVPKEGDEADSRENAPTASGKGETEASGGGEK
;
A
#
# COMPACT_ATOMS: atom_id res chain seq x y z
N MET A 1 65.86 -61.30 -16.49
CA MET A 1 65.29 -60.02 -15.96
C MET A 1 66.41 -59.20 -15.37
N GLU A 2 66.97 -58.29 -16.17
CA GLU A 2 68.02 -57.38 -15.71
C GLU A 2 67.47 -56.46 -14.60
N LYS A 3 68.09 -56.47 -13.45
CA LYS A 3 67.78 -55.55 -12.38
C LYS A 3 68.22 -54.17 -12.80
N ALA A 4 67.28 -53.31 -13.16
CA ALA A 4 67.51 -51.92 -13.41
C ALA A 4 68.23 -51.29 -12.18
N THR A 5 69.48 -50.91 -12.34
CA THR A 5 70.30 -50.32 -11.30
C THR A 5 69.65 -49.05 -10.76
N PRO A 6 69.54 -48.81 -9.43
CA PRO A 6 68.85 -47.66 -8.84
C PRO A 6 69.41 -46.32 -9.37
N TRP A 7 70.66 -46.30 -9.83
CA TRP A 7 71.29 -45.15 -10.50
C TRP A 7 70.56 -44.71 -11.82
N LYS A 8 70.09 -45.70 -12.63
CA LYS A 8 69.37 -45.37 -13.87
C LYS A 8 68.01 -44.74 -13.61
N LEU A 9 67.35 -45.22 -12.55
CA LEU A 9 66.06 -44.67 -12.10
C LEU A 9 66.22 -43.25 -11.55
N PHE A 10 67.29 -43.00 -10.77
CA PHE A 10 67.62 -41.70 -10.23
C PHE A 10 67.99 -40.71 -11.34
N ALA A 11 68.77 -41.15 -12.34
CA ALA A 11 69.14 -40.31 -13.49
C ALA A 11 67.89 -39.91 -14.31
N VAL A 12 66.93 -40.84 -14.55
CA VAL A 12 65.68 -40.53 -15.25
C VAL A 12 64.81 -39.54 -14.45
N MET A 13 64.69 -39.76 -13.14
CA MET A 13 63.97 -38.81 -12.28
C MET A 13 64.62 -37.41 -12.28
N ALA A 14 65.92 -37.33 -12.17
CA ALA A 14 66.66 -36.06 -12.20
C ALA A 14 66.50 -35.35 -13.55
N VAL A 15 66.58 -36.06 -14.66
CA VAL A 15 66.32 -35.49 -16.01
C VAL A 15 64.86 -35.00 -16.14
N CYS A 16 63.88 -35.77 -15.67
CA CYS A 16 62.47 -35.32 -15.68
C CYS A 16 62.25 -34.09 -14.79
N THR A 17 62.86 -34.06 -13.61
CA THR A 17 62.75 -32.92 -12.71
C THR A 17 63.41 -31.67 -13.31
N ILE A 18 64.58 -31.78 -13.89
CA ILE A 18 65.25 -30.68 -14.60
C ILE A 18 64.42 -30.23 -15.81
N TYR A 19 63.83 -31.16 -16.56
CA TYR A 19 62.94 -30.84 -17.68
C TYR A 19 61.69 -30.07 -17.19
N PHE A 20 61.05 -30.49 -16.14
CA PHE A 20 59.90 -29.75 -15.61
C PHE A 20 60.26 -28.39 -15.03
N ILE A 21 61.39 -28.24 -14.36
CA ILE A 21 61.90 -26.98 -13.84
C ILE A 21 62.27 -26.08 -15.02
N THR A 22 62.97 -26.57 -16.02
CA THR A 22 63.34 -25.80 -17.22
C THR A 22 62.13 -25.40 -18.01
N PHE A 23 61.15 -26.30 -18.22
CA PHE A 23 59.91 -26.01 -18.92
C PHE A 23 59.08 -24.98 -18.15
N SER A 24 59.00 -25.07 -16.82
CA SER A 24 58.30 -24.11 -15.96
C SER A 24 58.94 -22.72 -15.97
N HIS A 25 60.27 -22.63 -16.01
CA HIS A 25 60.95 -21.34 -15.99
C HIS A 25 61.25 -20.78 -17.39
N PHE A 26 61.49 -21.61 -18.41
CA PHE A 26 61.75 -21.15 -19.77
C PHE A 26 60.52 -21.15 -20.68
N GLY A 27 59.48 -21.89 -20.34
CA GLY A 27 58.21 -21.89 -21.08
C GLY A 27 57.54 -20.51 -21.05
N THR A 28 57.55 -19.87 -19.91
CA THR A 28 57.05 -18.49 -19.77
C THR A 28 57.97 -17.47 -20.45
N PHE A 29 59.30 -17.70 -20.46
CA PHE A 29 60.27 -16.82 -21.13
C PHE A 29 60.24 -16.98 -22.67
N ALA A 30 60.08 -18.23 -23.17
CA ALA A 30 59.93 -18.49 -24.58
C ALA A 30 58.57 -18.02 -25.15
N TYR A 31 57.49 -18.11 -24.34
CA TYR A 31 56.20 -17.60 -24.68
C TYR A 31 56.23 -16.06 -24.81
N ASN A 32 56.87 -15.38 -23.88
CA ASN A 32 57.03 -13.93 -23.92
C ASN A 32 58.05 -13.42 -25.01
N ALA A 33 58.99 -14.29 -25.45
CA ALA A 33 59.95 -13.96 -26.49
C ALA A 33 59.46 -14.21 -27.93
N LEU A 34 58.37 -14.97 -28.10
CA LEU A 34 57.80 -15.27 -29.42
C LEU A 34 56.63 -14.35 -29.81
N ILE A 35 56.12 -13.56 -28.87
CA ILE A 35 55.13 -12.51 -29.14
C ILE A 35 55.91 -11.22 -29.30
N PRO A 36 55.74 -10.46 -30.38
CA PRO A 36 56.25 -9.09 -30.45
C PRO A 36 55.59 -8.32 -29.31
N ASP A 37 56.35 -8.13 -28.22
CA ASP A 37 55.88 -7.40 -27.04
C ASP A 37 55.94 -5.90 -27.35
N ASP A 38 54.89 -5.40 -28.02
CA ASP A 38 54.67 -3.96 -28.15
C ASP A 38 54.13 -3.38 -26.83
N GLY A 39 54.08 -4.20 -25.75
CA GLY A 39 53.57 -3.85 -24.45
C GLY A 39 52.07 -3.60 -24.42
N ARG A 40 51.35 -4.06 -25.45
CA ARG A 40 49.92 -3.88 -25.59
C ARG A 40 49.11 -5.14 -25.18
N LEU A 41 48.01 -4.93 -24.49
CA LEU A 41 47.13 -5.96 -24.02
C LEU A 41 46.33 -6.63 -25.15
N SER A 42 46.21 -7.95 -25.09
CA SER A 42 45.51 -8.74 -26.09
C SER A 42 44.01 -8.49 -26.13
N ALA A 43 43.38 -8.88 -27.24
CA ALA A 43 41.95 -8.89 -27.34
C ALA A 43 41.29 -9.76 -26.24
N GLY A 44 40.18 -9.30 -25.67
CA GLY A 44 39.50 -9.96 -24.56
C GLY A 44 39.99 -9.56 -23.15
N THR A 45 41.07 -8.77 -23.08
CA THR A 45 41.50 -8.20 -21.79
C THR A 45 40.56 -7.10 -21.35
N ALA A 46 40.03 -7.20 -20.11
CA ALA A 46 39.11 -6.24 -19.54
C ALA A 46 39.26 -6.15 -18.02
N VAL A 47 38.96 -4.99 -17.43
CA VAL A 47 38.76 -4.80 -15.98
C VAL A 47 37.36 -4.28 -15.73
N GLY A 48 36.56 -5.05 -15.02
CA GLY A 48 35.12 -4.76 -14.88
C GLY A 48 34.50 -4.62 -16.29
N PRO A 49 33.67 -3.61 -16.57
CA PRO A 49 33.06 -3.41 -17.88
C PRO A 49 33.98 -2.73 -18.91
N VAL A 50 35.25 -2.41 -18.54
CA VAL A 50 36.15 -1.66 -19.38
C VAL A 50 37.04 -2.59 -20.21
N SER A 51 36.88 -2.56 -21.55
CA SER A 51 37.75 -3.29 -22.47
C SER A 51 39.10 -2.57 -22.58
N LEU A 52 40.19 -3.34 -22.46
CA LEU A 52 41.58 -2.83 -22.46
C LEU A 52 42.40 -3.34 -23.64
N ALA A 53 41.73 -3.93 -24.64
CA ALA A 53 42.37 -4.48 -25.83
C ALA A 53 43.23 -3.39 -26.54
N ASN A 54 44.41 -3.76 -26.92
CA ASN A 54 45.36 -2.89 -27.64
C ASN A 54 45.88 -1.64 -26.85
N MET A 55 45.73 -1.64 -25.52
CA MET A 55 46.23 -0.62 -24.60
C MET A 55 47.50 -1.09 -23.91
N THR A 56 48.38 -0.17 -23.59
CA THR A 56 49.47 -0.43 -22.63
C THR A 56 48.94 -0.42 -21.20
N VAL A 57 49.67 -0.97 -20.23
CA VAL A 57 49.23 -0.99 -18.81
C VAL A 57 48.97 0.42 -18.25
N PRO A 58 49.75 1.47 -18.53
CA PRO A 58 49.44 2.84 -18.11
C PRO A 58 48.18 3.39 -18.77
N GLU A 59 47.95 3.15 -20.07
CA GLU A 59 46.71 3.53 -20.77
C GLU A 59 45.49 2.80 -20.19
N ALA A 60 45.63 1.51 -19.88
CA ALA A 60 44.60 0.71 -19.23
C ALA A 60 44.19 1.28 -17.86
N TYR A 61 45.15 1.70 -17.04
CA TYR A 61 44.88 2.37 -15.77
C TYR A 61 44.08 3.66 -15.97
N GLN A 62 44.49 4.50 -16.93
CA GLN A 62 43.77 5.74 -17.22
C GLN A 62 42.35 5.50 -17.72
N ALA A 63 42.17 4.53 -18.63
CA ALA A 63 40.84 4.18 -19.14
C ALA A 63 39.90 3.68 -18.05
N VAL A 64 40.39 2.83 -17.12
CA VAL A 64 39.58 2.35 -15.99
C VAL A 64 39.28 3.51 -15.03
N ALA A 65 40.28 4.38 -14.73
CA ALA A 65 40.09 5.53 -13.85
C ALA A 65 39.07 6.53 -14.41
N GLU A 66 39.16 6.84 -15.70
CA GLU A 66 38.20 7.72 -16.38
C GLU A 66 36.76 7.15 -16.30
N ARG A 67 36.61 5.87 -16.63
CA ARG A 67 35.29 5.22 -16.60
C ARG A 67 34.68 5.14 -15.19
N VAL A 68 35.53 4.93 -14.17
CA VAL A 68 35.13 4.99 -12.76
C VAL A 68 34.66 6.40 -12.36
N ASN A 69 35.44 7.42 -12.78
CA ASN A 69 35.12 8.82 -12.47
C ASN A 69 33.83 9.27 -13.17
N GLU A 70 33.62 8.89 -14.44
CA GLU A 70 32.36 9.11 -15.15
C GLU A 70 31.17 8.48 -14.42
N TRP A 71 31.34 7.21 -14.01
CA TRP A 71 30.31 6.53 -13.27
C TRP A 71 30.01 7.21 -11.93
N LYS A 72 31.05 7.58 -11.16
CA LYS A 72 30.87 8.31 -9.89
C LYS A 72 30.11 9.63 -10.04
N ALA A 73 30.37 10.33 -11.16
CA ALA A 73 29.74 11.61 -11.45
C ALA A 73 28.25 11.47 -11.83
N THR A 74 27.85 10.32 -12.38
CA THR A 74 26.51 10.10 -12.93
C THR A 74 25.68 9.05 -12.19
N ALA A 75 26.31 8.28 -11.28
CA ALA A 75 25.62 7.20 -10.58
C ALA A 75 24.52 7.74 -9.67
N SER A 76 23.33 7.23 -9.86
CA SER A 76 22.18 7.40 -8.96
C SER A 76 21.85 6.06 -8.35
N ILE A 77 21.84 6.00 -7.01
CA ILE A 77 21.55 4.79 -6.24
C ILE A 77 20.44 5.13 -5.25
N PRO A 78 19.20 5.17 -5.72
CA PRO A 78 18.06 5.46 -4.87
C PRO A 78 17.80 4.28 -3.92
N LEU A 79 17.76 4.56 -2.63
CA LEU A 79 17.37 3.66 -1.56
C LEU A 79 15.93 4.00 -1.15
N ARG A 80 15.07 3.02 -0.97
CA ARG A 80 13.67 3.21 -0.58
C ARG A 80 13.32 2.34 0.62
N TYR A 81 12.68 2.96 1.60
CA TYR A 81 11.99 2.26 2.67
C TYR A 81 10.53 2.72 2.71
N GLN A 82 9.62 1.83 2.34
CA GLN A 82 8.20 2.13 2.20
C GLN A 82 7.96 3.39 1.32
N GLU A 83 7.39 4.45 1.89
CA GLU A 83 7.05 5.70 1.17
C GLU A 83 8.23 6.69 1.07
N LYS A 84 9.33 6.45 1.80
CA LYS A 84 10.47 7.38 1.87
C LYS A 84 11.63 6.88 1.00
N GLN A 85 12.19 7.79 0.22
CA GLN A 85 13.33 7.53 -0.65
C GLN A 85 14.45 8.52 -0.36
N ILE A 86 15.69 8.05 -0.48
CA ILE A 86 16.93 8.84 -0.35
C ILE A 86 17.94 8.31 -1.36
N ASP A 87 18.76 9.21 -1.91
CA ASP A 87 19.84 8.81 -2.80
C ASP A 87 21.12 8.56 -2.02
N LEU A 88 21.79 7.43 -2.33
CA LEU A 88 23.10 7.10 -1.80
C LEU A 88 24.18 7.72 -2.69
N SER A 89 25.06 8.53 -2.09
CA SER A 89 26.21 9.11 -2.79
C SER A 89 27.20 8.03 -3.24
N ALA A 90 27.78 8.21 -4.45
CA ALA A 90 28.83 7.34 -4.93
C ALA A 90 30.15 7.41 -4.10
N ASP A 91 30.23 8.34 -3.14
CA ASP A 91 31.37 8.47 -2.22
C ASP A 91 31.51 7.32 -1.21
N VAL A 92 30.46 6.47 -1.10
CA VAL A 92 30.54 5.23 -0.31
C VAL A 92 31.42 4.17 -0.97
N PHE A 93 31.76 4.33 -2.27
CA PHE A 93 32.58 3.37 -3.02
C PHE A 93 34.03 3.83 -3.13
N THR A 94 34.95 2.99 -2.66
CA THR A 94 36.36 3.14 -2.84
C THR A 94 36.85 2.10 -3.85
N PHE A 95 37.32 2.57 -5.03
CA PHE A 95 37.84 1.72 -6.09
C PHE A 95 39.36 1.54 -5.93
N ARG A 96 39.84 0.30 -5.90
CA ARG A 96 41.24 -0.07 -5.82
C ARG A 96 41.80 -0.28 -7.22
N LEU A 97 41.97 0.84 -7.96
CA LEU A 97 42.33 0.81 -9.37
C LEU A 97 43.71 0.15 -9.61
N GLU A 98 44.72 0.53 -8.83
CA GLU A 98 46.06 -0.06 -8.96
C GLU A 98 46.06 -1.56 -8.74
N GLU A 99 45.32 -2.04 -7.70
CA GLU A 99 45.25 -3.47 -7.43
C GLU A 99 44.46 -4.21 -8.52
N SER A 100 43.43 -3.60 -9.06
CA SER A 100 42.64 -4.15 -10.17
C SER A 100 43.46 -4.34 -11.41
N VAL A 101 44.30 -3.32 -11.77
CA VAL A 101 45.19 -3.37 -12.92
C VAL A 101 46.38 -4.29 -12.68
N LYS A 102 46.97 -4.32 -11.47
CA LYS A 102 48.05 -5.27 -11.09
C LYS A 102 47.64 -6.74 -11.17
N ARG A 103 46.35 -7.05 -10.98
CA ARG A 103 45.79 -8.43 -11.08
C ARG A 103 45.34 -8.77 -12.50
N LEU A 104 45.53 -7.89 -13.44
CA LEU A 104 45.15 -8.06 -14.83
C LEU A 104 45.84 -9.30 -15.42
N ILE A 105 45.06 -10.13 -16.09
CA ILE A 105 45.52 -11.33 -16.83
C ILE A 105 45.24 -11.03 -18.31
N ASP A 106 46.29 -11.03 -19.12
CA ASP A 106 46.13 -10.78 -20.54
C ASP A 106 45.20 -11.77 -21.22
N GLY A 107 44.32 -11.29 -22.08
CA GLY A 107 43.29 -12.08 -22.76
C GLY A 107 42.12 -12.47 -21.87
N LYS A 108 42.01 -11.99 -20.59
CA LYS A 108 40.93 -12.36 -19.66
C LYS A 108 40.25 -11.14 -19.07
N HIS A 109 39.04 -11.40 -18.59
CA HIS A 109 38.27 -10.43 -17.83
C HIS A 109 38.64 -10.50 -16.34
N THR A 110 39.10 -9.39 -15.78
CA THR A 110 39.46 -9.23 -14.37
C THR A 110 38.39 -8.39 -13.67
N PRO A 111 37.90 -8.78 -12.48
CA PRO A 111 36.92 -7.99 -11.74
C PRO A 111 37.54 -6.69 -11.25
N LEU A 112 36.77 -5.60 -11.31
CA LEU A 112 37.12 -4.32 -10.69
C LEU A 112 37.01 -4.46 -9.16
N LEU A 113 38.03 -4.10 -8.41
CA LEU A 113 38.04 -4.19 -6.96
C LEU A 113 37.43 -2.94 -6.34
N VAL A 114 36.37 -3.16 -5.56
CA VAL A 114 35.59 -2.11 -4.90
C VAL A 114 35.46 -2.43 -3.41
N ILE A 115 35.53 -1.41 -2.57
CA ILE A 115 35.19 -1.48 -1.15
C ILE A 115 34.02 -0.55 -0.91
N VAL A 116 32.99 -1.06 -0.24
CA VAL A 116 31.83 -0.29 0.19
C VAL A 116 32.03 0.15 1.64
N ASP A 117 31.90 1.45 1.89
CA ASP A 117 31.97 2.02 3.23
C ASP A 117 30.62 1.77 3.95
N LEU A 118 30.56 0.69 4.72
CA LEU A 118 29.34 0.27 5.42
C LEU A 118 28.88 1.28 6.47
N GLU A 119 29.79 2.04 7.06
CA GLU A 119 29.45 3.05 8.06
C GLU A 119 28.70 4.22 7.42
N LYS A 120 29.20 4.71 6.28
CA LYS A 120 28.49 5.73 5.51
C LYS A 120 27.14 5.23 4.98
N CYS A 121 27.08 3.99 4.49
CA CYS A 121 25.82 3.36 4.07
C CYS A 121 24.82 3.32 5.24
N PHE A 122 25.25 2.89 6.42
CA PHE A 122 24.39 2.79 7.58
C PHE A 122 23.83 4.15 8.01
N LYS A 123 24.65 5.21 8.00
CA LYS A 123 24.19 6.59 8.28
C LYS A 123 23.08 7.07 7.34
N VAL A 124 23.13 6.67 6.07
CA VAL A 124 22.07 6.99 5.11
C VAL A 124 20.82 6.17 5.39
N VAL A 125 20.98 4.89 5.74
CA VAL A 125 19.87 4.00 6.12
C VAL A 125 19.16 4.49 7.37
N GLU A 126 19.89 4.93 8.40
CA GLU A 126 19.35 5.53 9.65
C GLU A 126 18.41 6.71 9.39
N ALA A 127 18.59 7.45 8.31
CA ALA A 127 17.75 8.60 7.98
C ALA A 127 16.36 8.21 7.47
N VAL A 128 16.14 6.94 7.09
CA VAL A 128 14.90 6.48 6.46
C VAL A 128 14.29 5.25 7.13
N VAL A 129 15.08 4.41 7.78
CA VAL A 129 14.62 3.19 8.45
C VAL A 129 14.35 3.50 9.93
N PRO A 130 13.17 3.14 10.47
CA PRO A 130 12.84 3.36 11.88
C PRO A 130 13.78 2.61 12.84
N PRO A 131 14.06 3.16 14.04
CA PRO A 131 15.01 2.57 15.00
C PRO A 131 14.75 1.09 15.31
N ALA A 132 13.48 0.69 15.51
CA ALA A 132 13.12 -0.69 15.81
C ALA A 132 13.47 -1.67 14.68
N ALA A 133 13.53 -1.22 13.42
CA ALA A 133 13.95 -2.03 12.29
C ALA A 133 15.47 -2.02 12.09
N LEU A 134 16.16 -0.98 12.56
CA LEU A 134 17.63 -0.89 12.49
C LEU A 134 18.32 -1.93 13.36
N GLU A 135 17.73 -2.35 14.47
CA GLU A 135 18.29 -3.37 15.37
C GLU A 135 18.52 -4.72 14.68
N VAL A 136 17.71 -5.03 13.67
CA VAL A 136 17.76 -6.28 12.91
C VAL A 136 18.13 -6.06 11.43
N TYR A 137 18.73 -4.91 11.12
CA TYR A 137 19.10 -4.54 9.75
C TYR A 137 20.45 -5.12 9.33
N ASP A 138 20.49 -5.84 8.21
CA ASP A 138 21.73 -6.41 7.65
C ASP A 138 22.41 -5.44 6.66
N VAL A 139 23.17 -4.48 7.19
CA VAL A 139 23.96 -3.54 6.37
C VAL A 139 25.04 -4.25 5.56
N LYS A 140 25.53 -5.41 6.01
CA LYS A 140 26.54 -6.18 5.29
C LYS A 140 25.99 -6.77 3.99
N GLN A 141 24.74 -7.25 4.05
CA GLN A 141 24.08 -7.76 2.83
C GLN A 141 23.77 -6.63 1.85
N LEU A 142 23.32 -5.47 2.33
CA LEU A 142 23.20 -4.26 1.50
C LEU A 142 24.53 -3.94 0.83
N GLY A 143 25.63 -3.90 1.60
CA GLY A 143 26.97 -3.62 1.07
C GLY A 143 27.39 -4.55 -0.05
N LYS A 144 27.13 -5.87 0.10
CA LYS A 144 27.40 -6.87 -0.96
C LYS A 144 26.59 -6.63 -2.23
N ASP A 145 25.34 -6.20 -2.10
CA ASP A 145 24.49 -5.93 -3.26
C ASP A 145 24.91 -4.62 -3.96
N LEU A 146 25.27 -3.60 -3.20
CA LEU A 146 25.85 -2.35 -3.72
C LEU A 146 27.18 -2.59 -4.44
N GLU A 147 28.05 -3.44 -3.89
CA GLU A 147 29.32 -3.83 -4.50
C GLU A 147 29.13 -4.45 -5.90
N LYS A 148 28.09 -5.30 -6.09
CA LYS A 148 27.78 -5.91 -7.38
C LYS A 148 27.49 -4.87 -8.48
N TRP A 149 26.79 -3.79 -8.17
CA TRP A 149 26.54 -2.71 -9.13
C TRP A 149 27.81 -1.91 -9.39
N ALA A 150 28.56 -1.58 -8.35
CA ALA A 150 29.79 -0.82 -8.47
C ALA A 150 30.87 -1.55 -9.29
N ILE A 151 31.04 -2.87 -9.12
CA ILE A 151 31.95 -3.68 -9.93
C ILE A 151 31.61 -3.61 -11.43
N ARG A 152 30.33 -3.50 -11.76
CA ARG A 152 29.83 -3.39 -13.13
C ARG A 152 29.74 -1.96 -13.64
N LEU A 153 30.02 -0.97 -12.80
CA LEU A 153 29.82 0.46 -13.05
C LEU A 153 28.40 0.73 -13.57
N GLN A 154 27.40 0.12 -12.91
CA GLN A 154 25.97 0.24 -13.21
C GLN A 154 25.24 0.85 -12.03
N SER A 155 24.11 1.49 -12.29
CA SER A 155 23.14 1.91 -11.29
C SER A 155 21.94 0.96 -11.29
N PRO A 156 21.26 0.77 -10.16
CA PRO A 156 20.03 -0.02 -10.13
C PRO A 156 18.96 0.62 -11.02
N SER A 157 18.20 -0.20 -11.73
CA SER A 157 17.09 0.24 -12.61
C SER A 157 15.85 0.71 -11.83
N SER A 158 15.77 0.37 -10.55
CA SER A 158 14.70 0.75 -9.64
C SER A 158 15.29 1.00 -8.25
N PRO A 159 14.60 1.76 -7.37
CA PRO A 159 15.06 1.97 -6.02
C PRO A 159 15.33 0.66 -5.27
N VAL A 160 16.45 0.62 -4.56
CA VAL A 160 16.82 -0.51 -3.72
C VAL A 160 15.90 -0.53 -2.51
N ASP A 161 15.09 -1.59 -2.39
CA ASP A 161 14.16 -1.75 -1.29
C ASP A 161 14.89 -2.19 -0.03
N LEU A 162 14.96 -1.29 0.95
CA LEU A 162 15.65 -1.50 2.23
C LEU A 162 14.94 -2.52 3.13
N ALA A 163 13.63 -2.76 2.92
CA ALA A 163 12.88 -3.77 3.65
C ALA A 163 13.47 -5.19 3.50
N ARG A 164 14.15 -5.46 2.38
CA ARG A 164 14.79 -6.75 2.08
C ARG A 164 15.95 -7.11 3.02
N TYR A 165 16.50 -6.13 3.71
CA TYR A 165 17.65 -6.29 4.59
C TYR A 165 17.24 -6.30 6.07
N ILE A 166 15.94 -6.39 6.35
CA ILE A 166 15.37 -6.47 7.69
C ILE A 166 14.77 -7.85 7.87
N SER A 167 15.18 -8.55 8.90
CA SER A 167 14.65 -9.88 9.22
C SER A 167 14.46 -10.01 10.71
N PHE A 168 13.22 -10.04 11.13
CA PHE A 168 12.87 -10.36 12.51
C PHE A 168 12.94 -11.88 12.73
N PRO A 169 13.38 -12.36 13.90
CA PRO A 169 13.19 -13.76 14.29
C PRO A 169 11.70 -14.15 14.22
N ASP A 170 11.41 -15.40 13.94
CA ASP A 170 10.06 -15.91 13.77
C ASP A 170 9.11 -15.45 14.88
N GLY A 171 8.04 -14.75 14.51
CA GLY A 171 7.01 -14.27 15.42
C GLY A 171 7.42 -13.11 16.33
N SER A 172 8.56 -12.46 16.07
CA SER A 172 9.04 -11.29 16.83
C SER A 172 8.82 -9.96 16.11
N GLU A 173 8.05 -9.94 15.00
CA GLU A 173 7.68 -8.70 14.35
C GLU A 173 6.95 -7.79 15.34
N PRO A 174 7.34 -6.51 15.42
CA PRO A 174 6.72 -5.58 16.35
C PRO A 174 5.26 -5.30 15.97
N VAL A 175 4.43 -5.07 16.98
CA VAL A 175 3.10 -4.50 16.78
C VAL A 175 3.27 -3.06 16.34
N VAL A 176 2.78 -2.75 15.15
CA VAL A 176 2.90 -1.41 14.52
C VAL A 176 1.63 -0.58 14.69
N SER A 177 0.51 -1.25 14.97
CA SER A 177 -0.77 -0.60 15.26
C SER A 177 -1.66 -1.52 16.08
N GLU A 178 -2.44 -0.93 16.99
CA GLU A 178 -3.47 -1.65 17.74
C GLU A 178 -4.66 -0.75 18.08
N ALA A 179 -5.82 -1.40 18.31
CA ALA A 179 -7.03 -0.78 18.79
C ALA A 179 -7.81 -1.78 19.64
N ALA A 180 -8.68 -1.25 20.52
CA ALA A 180 -9.56 -2.05 21.36
C ALA A 180 -10.96 -1.42 21.38
N VAL A 181 -11.99 -2.26 21.25
CA VAL A 181 -13.40 -1.86 21.27
C VAL A 181 -14.17 -2.79 22.20
N PRO A 182 -15.07 -2.28 23.07
CA PRO A 182 -15.90 -3.11 23.92
C PRO A 182 -16.72 -4.12 23.11
N LEU A 183 -16.73 -5.37 23.55
CA LEU A 183 -17.46 -6.46 22.89
C LEU A 183 -18.27 -7.24 23.93
N SER A 184 -19.60 -7.22 23.81
CA SER A 184 -20.51 -7.90 24.73
C SER A 184 -21.08 -9.21 24.18
N ASP A 185 -20.84 -9.56 22.91
CA ASP A 185 -21.33 -10.78 22.28
C ASP A 185 -20.58 -12.04 22.78
N ALA A 186 -21.32 -12.97 23.40
CA ALA A 186 -20.73 -14.17 23.99
C ALA A 186 -20.21 -15.18 22.94
N ALA A 187 -20.79 -15.21 21.74
CA ALA A 187 -20.33 -16.10 20.67
C ALA A 187 -19.02 -15.60 20.09
N ALA A 188 -18.92 -14.29 19.82
CA ALA A 188 -17.70 -13.65 19.37
C ALA A 188 -16.60 -13.72 20.44
N ALA A 189 -16.90 -13.49 21.71
CA ALA A 189 -15.97 -13.64 22.82
C ALA A 189 -15.41 -15.08 22.91
N ARG A 190 -16.25 -16.10 22.68
CA ARG A 190 -15.82 -17.50 22.63
C ARG A 190 -14.94 -17.78 21.41
N TRP A 191 -15.29 -17.24 20.24
CA TRP A 191 -14.48 -17.37 19.03
C TRP A 191 -13.10 -16.73 19.21
N LEU A 192 -13.02 -15.57 19.88
CA LEU A 192 -11.79 -14.84 20.17
C LEU A 192 -11.07 -15.29 21.45
N SER A 193 -11.57 -16.30 22.16
CA SER A 193 -10.87 -16.89 23.32
C SER A 193 -9.52 -17.48 22.93
N THR A 194 -9.38 -17.91 21.69
CA THR A 194 -8.11 -18.20 21.04
C THR A 194 -7.79 -17.09 20.06
N GLU A 195 -6.56 -16.59 20.13
CA GLU A 195 -6.06 -15.56 19.22
C GLU A 195 -6.25 -15.99 17.75
N ARG A 196 -6.78 -15.11 16.93
CA ARG A 196 -6.98 -15.30 15.50
C ARG A 196 -5.95 -14.49 14.72
N ARG A 197 -5.31 -15.11 13.76
CA ARG A 197 -4.28 -14.47 12.93
C ARG A 197 -4.56 -14.68 11.46
N VAL A 198 -4.28 -13.64 10.66
CA VAL A 198 -4.33 -13.70 9.20
C VAL A 198 -3.24 -12.83 8.60
N THR A 199 -2.64 -13.28 7.50
CA THR A 199 -1.61 -12.53 6.80
C THR A 199 -2.24 -11.57 5.80
N ILE A 200 -1.86 -10.29 5.89
CA ILE A 200 -2.16 -9.23 4.93
C ILE A 200 -1.00 -9.20 3.92
N LYS A 201 -1.24 -9.71 2.72
CA LYS A 201 -0.19 -9.88 1.71
C LYS A 201 0.30 -8.56 1.14
N ALA A 202 1.60 -8.50 0.84
CA ALA A 202 2.27 -7.40 0.17
C ALA A 202 1.61 -7.06 -1.17
N GLY A 203 1.30 -5.79 -1.40
CA GLY A 203 0.72 -5.30 -2.65
C GLY A 203 -0.69 -5.82 -2.97
N GLN A 204 -1.41 -6.39 -1.98
CA GLN A 204 -2.71 -7.00 -2.21
C GLN A 204 -3.82 -6.32 -1.40
N LEU A 205 -5.02 -6.40 -1.96
CA LEU A 205 -6.25 -6.04 -1.28
C LEU A 205 -6.61 -7.15 -0.27
N PHE A 206 -7.02 -6.75 0.92
CA PHE A 206 -7.52 -7.65 1.96
C PHE A 206 -8.98 -7.34 2.27
N SER A 207 -9.82 -8.36 2.28
CA SER A 207 -11.24 -8.31 2.68
C SER A 207 -11.40 -8.91 4.08
N LEU A 208 -11.89 -8.12 5.01
CA LEU A 208 -12.18 -8.59 6.36
C LEU A 208 -13.40 -9.52 6.35
N GLY A 209 -14.42 -9.16 5.57
CA GLY A 209 -15.64 -9.95 5.45
C GLY A 209 -15.37 -11.37 4.95
N ASP A 210 -14.52 -11.53 3.94
CA ASP A 210 -14.15 -12.85 3.42
C ASP A 210 -13.44 -13.72 4.48
N TRP A 211 -12.72 -13.09 5.38
CA TRP A 211 -12.04 -13.80 6.46
C TRP A 211 -12.99 -14.24 7.56
N ILE A 212 -13.92 -13.37 8.03
CA ILE A 212 -14.73 -13.64 9.23
C ILE A 212 -16.15 -14.12 8.98
N ARG A 213 -16.72 -13.99 7.76
CA ARG A 213 -18.10 -14.45 7.44
C ARG A 213 -18.35 -15.93 7.71
N LYS A 214 -17.30 -16.75 7.73
CA LYS A 214 -17.39 -18.20 7.99
C LYS A 214 -17.62 -18.54 9.45
N GLU A 215 -17.49 -17.58 10.36
CA GLU A 215 -17.39 -17.80 11.79
C GLU A 215 -18.75 -17.74 12.51
N ASN A 216 -19.85 -17.61 11.77
CA ASN A 216 -21.22 -17.58 12.29
C ASN A 216 -21.41 -16.60 13.46
N LEU A 217 -20.85 -15.39 13.33
CA LEU A 217 -21.02 -14.29 14.29
C LEU A 217 -22.34 -13.57 14.04
N SER A 218 -22.87 -12.90 15.08
CA SER A 218 -23.98 -11.97 14.89
C SER A 218 -23.51 -10.77 14.05
N ASP A 219 -24.43 -10.14 13.30
CA ASP A 219 -24.16 -8.94 12.51
C ASP A 219 -23.53 -7.83 13.37
N GLU A 220 -24.08 -7.61 14.57
CA GLU A 220 -23.58 -6.62 15.52
C GLU A 220 -22.16 -6.93 15.99
N ALA A 221 -21.87 -8.17 16.34
CA ALA A 221 -20.53 -8.57 16.76
C ALA A 221 -19.52 -8.45 15.61
N ALA A 222 -19.92 -8.79 14.40
CA ALA A 222 -19.07 -8.64 13.21
C ALA A 222 -18.74 -7.17 12.93
N ASP A 223 -19.72 -6.25 13.07
CA ASP A 223 -19.53 -4.81 12.89
C ASP A 223 -18.66 -4.20 14.01
N VAL A 224 -18.76 -4.68 15.26
CA VAL A 224 -17.87 -4.26 16.36
C VAL A 224 -16.43 -4.73 16.11
N ILE A 225 -16.23 -5.97 15.68
CA ILE A 225 -14.91 -6.49 15.32
C ILE A 225 -14.33 -5.70 14.14
N ALA A 226 -15.12 -5.43 13.10
CA ALA A 226 -14.70 -4.63 11.96
C ALA A 226 -14.30 -3.22 12.37
N SER A 227 -15.02 -2.61 13.32
CA SER A 227 -14.69 -1.29 13.87
C SER A 227 -13.37 -1.28 14.62
N ALA A 228 -13.05 -2.34 15.37
CA ALA A 228 -11.74 -2.49 16.01
C ALA A 228 -10.62 -2.64 14.97
N VAL A 229 -10.82 -3.43 13.93
CA VAL A 229 -9.85 -3.60 12.83
C VAL A 229 -9.67 -2.30 12.08
N TYR A 230 -10.75 -1.59 11.75
CA TYR A 230 -10.69 -0.29 11.08
C TYR A 230 -9.85 0.73 11.86
N GLN A 231 -10.06 0.83 13.18
CA GLN A 231 -9.26 1.70 14.04
C GLN A 231 -7.76 1.35 14.01
N ALA A 232 -7.42 0.07 13.96
CA ALA A 232 -6.03 -0.36 13.82
C ALA A 232 -5.47 -0.02 12.43
N VAL A 233 -6.23 -0.28 11.36
CA VAL A 233 -5.82 0.00 9.97
C VAL A 233 -5.63 1.50 9.73
N LEU A 234 -6.44 2.37 10.32
CA LEU A 234 -6.30 3.82 10.19
C LEU A 234 -4.93 4.35 10.64
N LYS A 235 -4.29 3.69 11.61
CA LYS A 235 -2.97 4.07 12.15
C LYS A 235 -1.80 3.47 11.35
N THR A 236 -2.05 3.05 10.10
CA THR A 236 -1.07 2.47 9.17
C THR A 236 -1.03 3.28 7.87
N ASN A 237 -0.11 2.91 6.98
CA ASN A 237 -0.10 3.45 5.60
C ASN A 237 -1.04 2.70 4.65
N PHE A 238 -1.85 1.77 5.16
CA PHE A 238 -2.77 1.03 4.33
C PHE A 238 -3.83 1.96 3.74
N ALA A 239 -4.22 1.68 2.50
CA ALA A 239 -5.25 2.44 1.79
C ALA A 239 -6.60 1.75 1.93
N ILE A 240 -7.56 2.42 2.57
CA ILE A 240 -8.94 1.92 2.68
C ILE A 240 -9.55 1.93 1.28
N ALA A 241 -10.05 0.78 0.82
CA ALA A 241 -10.72 0.61 -0.46
C ALA A 241 -12.23 0.61 -0.30
N GLU A 242 -12.73 -0.05 0.75
CA GLU A 242 -14.17 -0.15 1.03
C GLU A 242 -14.41 -0.05 2.54
N ARG A 243 -15.41 0.75 2.92
CA ARG A 243 -15.88 0.89 4.30
C ARG A 243 -17.30 1.43 4.31
N TYR A 244 -18.11 0.89 5.19
CA TYR A 244 -19.50 1.33 5.40
C TYR A 244 -19.75 1.66 6.86
N THR A 245 -20.76 2.50 7.09
CA THR A 245 -21.36 2.77 8.41
C THR A 245 -22.81 2.29 8.45
N SER A 246 -23.32 2.02 9.63
CA SER A 246 -24.73 1.74 9.86
C SER A 246 -25.56 3.02 9.99
N ARG A 247 -26.89 2.91 10.00
CA ARG A 247 -27.76 4.07 10.26
C ARG A 247 -27.71 4.56 11.72
N THR A 248 -27.30 3.67 12.61
CA THR A 248 -27.21 3.94 14.05
C THR A 248 -25.89 3.40 14.51
N LEU A 249 -25.11 4.26 15.15
CA LEU A 249 -23.81 3.87 15.69
C LEU A 249 -23.98 2.70 16.68
N PRO A 250 -23.23 1.59 16.52
CA PRO A 250 -23.25 0.47 17.46
C PRO A 250 -22.77 0.88 18.85
N ASP A 251 -23.35 0.25 19.89
CA ASP A 251 -22.94 0.50 21.26
C ASP A 251 -21.45 0.19 21.48
N GLY A 252 -20.74 1.08 22.18
CA GLY A 252 -19.31 0.94 22.46
C GLY A 252 -18.38 1.37 21.33
N VAL A 253 -18.89 1.64 20.14
CA VAL A 253 -18.07 2.17 19.03
C VAL A 253 -18.02 3.69 19.10
N THR A 254 -16.83 4.24 19.02
CA THR A 254 -16.62 5.69 18.99
C THR A 254 -17.03 6.26 17.62
N PRO A 255 -17.76 7.40 17.57
CA PRO A 255 -18.08 8.08 16.31
C PRO A 255 -16.85 8.32 15.44
N GLY A 256 -16.96 8.06 14.14
CA GLY A 256 -15.86 8.17 13.17
C GLY A 256 -15.00 6.91 13.06
N PHE A 257 -15.19 5.93 13.93
CA PHE A 257 -14.42 4.69 13.95
C PHE A 257 -15.24 3.42 13.67
N GLU A 258 -16.46 3.56 13.23
CA GLU A 258 -17.30 2.45 12.83
C GLU A 258 -16.85 1.87 11.48
N ALA A 259 -16.89 0.56 11.36
CA ALA A 259 -16.93 -0.16 10.09
C ALA A 259 -17.97 -1.26 10.15
N ALA A 260 -18.92 -1.26 9.22
CA ALA A 260 -19.98 -2.24 9.14
C ALA A 260 -19.74 -3.20 7.98
N ILE A 261 -19.75 -4.51 8.29
CA ILE A 261 -19.55 -5.59 7.30
C ILE A 261 -20.73 -6.52 7.19
N SER A 262 -21.77 -6.29 7.99
CA SER A 262 -23.04 -6.98 7.93
C SER A 262 -23.83 -6.65 6.65
N ASN A 263 -24.81 -7.48 6.28
CA ASN A 263 -25.70 -7.25 5.14
C ASN A 263 -25.00 -7.08 3.78
N GLY A 264 -23.94 -7.83 3.52
CA GLY A 264 -23.21 -7.83 2.24
C GLY A 264 -22.22 -6.67 2.05
N ARG A 265 -22.01 -5.84 3.10
CA ARG A 265 -20.97 -4.81 3.15
C ARG A 265 -19.64 -5.42 3.52
N ASP A 266 -18.53 -4.71 3.27
CA ASP A 266 -17.20 -5.17 3.66
C ASP A 266 -16.33 -4.02 4.20
N LEU A 267 -15.23 -4.40 4.81
CA LEU A 267 -14.10 -3.53 5.12
C LEU A 267 -12.90 -4.08 4.36
N GLU A 268 -12.48 -3.32 3.35
CA GLU A 268 -11.36 -3.70 2.49
C GLU A 268 -10.26 -2.64 2.52
N TRP A 269 -9.01 -3.09 2.48
CA TRP A 269 -7.85 -2.20 2.36
C TRP A 269 -6.71 -2.84 1.57
N LEU A 270 -5.93 -2.00 0.93
CA LEU A 270 -4.72 -2.38 0.22
C LEU A 270 -3.51 -2.24 1.15
N ASN A 271 -2.65 -3.25 1.23
CA ASN A 271 -1.31 -3.13 1.76
C ASN A 271 -0.37 -2.62 0.66
N PRO A 272 0.07 -1.34 0.65
CA PRO A 272 0.91 -0.81 -0.41
C PRO A 272 2.39 -1.20 -0.27
N ASN A 273 2.75 -1.90 0.81
CA ASN A 273 4.12 -2.24 1.13
C ASN A 273 4.60 -3.47 0.33
N THR A 274 5.90 -3.65 0.28
CA THR A 274 6.58 -4.78 -0.36
C THR A 274 6.70 -6.00 0.56
N THR A 275 6.23 -5.88 1.80
CA THR A 275 6.26 -6.93 2.83
C THR A 275 4.87 -7.24 3.34
N ASP A 276 4.71 -8.48 3.78
CA ASP A 276 3.49 -8.94 4.44
C ASP A 276 3.37 -8.31 5.84
N TYR A 277 2.13 -8.21 6.32
CA TYR A 277 1.79 -7.89 7.71
C TYR A 277 0.86 -8.95 8.26
N THR A 278 0.76 -9.03 9.58
CA THR A 278 -0.15 -9.97 10.25
C THR A 278 -1.19 -9.17 11.04
N LEU A 279 -2.48 -9.37 10.71
CA LEU A 279 -3.58 -8.94 11.56
C LEU A 279 -3.88 -10.04 12.55
N TRP A 280 -4.01 -9.70 13.82
CA TRP A 280 -4.48 -10.62 14.84
C TRP A 280 -5.57 -10.00 15.72
N LEU A 281 -6.49 -10.85 16.14
CA LEU A 281 -7.61 -10.52 17.00
C LEU A 281 -7.56 -11.36 18.27
N ARG A 282 -7.84 -10.73 19.39
CA ARG A 282 -7.98 -11.40 20.68
C ARG A 282 -9.08 -10.73 21.53
N TYR A 283 -9.58 -11.45 22.53
CA TYR A 283 -10.52 -10.91 23.52
C TYR A 283 -9.87 -10.96 24.90
N ASP A 284 -9.97 -9.87 25.66
CA ASP A 284 -9.36 -9.76 26.99
C ASP A 284 -10.36 -9.96 28.16
N GLY A 285 -11.61 -10.28 27.83
CA GLY A 285 -12.71 -10.40 28.81
C GLY A 285 -13.66 -9.20 28.77
N GLN A 286 -13.30 -8.12 28.11
CA GLN A 286 -14.11 -6.91 27.98
C GLN A 286 -14.09 -6.34 26.55
N ASN A 287 -12.92 -6.34 25.91
CA ASN A 287 -12.72 -5.72 24.61
C ASN A 287 -12.22 -6.74 23.58
N VAL A 288 -12.62 -6.54 22.32
CA VAL A 288 -11.88 -7.08 21.18
C VAL A 288 -10.69 -6.19 20.90
N HIS A 289 -9.50 -6.80 20.88
CA HIS A 289 -8.27 -6.17 20.46
C HIS A 289 -7.97 -6.57 19.03
N ALA A 290 -7.75 -5.58 18.16
CA ALA A 290 -7.22 -5.77 16.82
C ALA A 290 -5.83 -5.16 16.77
N ALA A 291 -4.83 -5.94 16.34
CA ALA A 291 -3.48 -5.44 16.20
C ALA A 291 -2.85 -5.91 14.89
N ILE A 292 -1.95 -5.08 14.36
CA ILE A 292 -1.20 -5.32 13.14
C ILE A 292 0.27 -5.38 13.51
N SER A 293 0.94 -6.47 13.16
CA SER A 293 2.38 -6.64 13.32
C SER A 293 3.08 -6.76 11.97
N GLY A 294 4.32 -6.32 11.92
CA GLY A 294 5.12 -6.31 10.70
C GLY A 294 6.25 -5.28 10.76
N LEU A 295 6.79 -4.91 9.62
CA LEU A 295 7.83 -3.87 9.56
C LEU A 295 7.30 -2.53 10.07
N PRO A 296 8.05 -1.84 10.95
CA PRO A 296 7.70 -0.49 11.42
C PRO A 296 7.48 0.48 10.27
N PHE A 297 6.46 1.35 10.39
CA PHE A 297 6.21 2.37 9.38
C PHE A 297 7.23 3.51 9.47
N VAL A 298 7.61 4.05 8.31
CA VAL A 298 8.54 5.20 8.22
C VAL A 298 7.93 6.48 8.77
N TYR A 299 6.60 6.60 8.72
CA TYR A 299 5.84 7.71 9.25
C TYR A 299 4.94 7.29 10.40
N GLN A 300 4.57 8.27 11.22
CA GLN A 300 3.53 8.12 12.24
C GLN A 300 2.19 8.54 11.64
N TYR A 301 1.15 7.74 11.83
CA TYR A 301 -0.22 7.98 11.38
C TYR A 301 -1.09 8.30 12.59
N ILE A 302 -1.42 9.57 12.76
CA ILE A 302 -2.19 10.09 13.91
C ILE A 302 -3.59 10.42 13.46
N ILE A 303 -4.58 9.77 14.06
CA ILE A 303 -5.98 9.99 13.75
C ILE A 303 -6.53 11.08 14.65
N ARG A 304 -7.26 12.02 14.06
CA ARG A 304 -7.97 13.10 14.73
C ARG A 304 -9.43 13.07 14.34
N THR A 305 -10.31 13.09 15.33
CA THR A 305 -11.74 13.32 15.13
C THR A 305 -12.04 14.79 15.35
N GLY A 306 -12.85 15.38 14.47
CA GLY A 306 -13.46 16.68 14.68
C GLY A 306 -14.46 16.66 15.84
N GLU A 307 -14.97 17.83 16.21
CA GLU A 307 -16.10 17.92 17.14
C GLU A 307 -17.31 17.20 16.55
N ALA A 308 -17.92 16.33 17.33
CA ALA A 308 -19.14 15.66 16.95
C ALA A 308 -20.31 16.67 16.98
N VAL A 309 -20.95 16.87 15.82
CA VAL A 309 -22.09 17.80 15.66
C VAL A 309 -23.39 17.02 15.84
N ASN A 310 -24.15 17.37 16.85
CA ASN A 310 -25.48 16.83 17.06
C ASN A 310 -26.50 17.45 16.09
N ILE A 311 -27.37 16.62 15.52
CA ILE A 311 -28.40 17.04 14.58
C ILE A 311 -29.77 16.75 15.20
N GLU A 312 -30.53 17.83 15.43
CA GLU A 312 -31.83 17.75 16.07
C GLU A 312 -32.85 16.94 15.25
N PRO A 313 -33.64 16.07 15.89
CA PRO A 313 -34.68 15.35 15.22
C PRO A 313 -35.86 16.26 14.84
N ARG A 314 -36.37 16.13 13.62
CA ARG A 314 -37.61 16.79 13.21
C ARG A 314 -38.79 16.06 13.82
N THR A 315 -39.88 16.81 14.14
CA THR A 315 -41.14 16.26 14.57
C THR A 315 -42.05 16.05 13.35
N VAL A 316 -42.53 14.81 13.18
CA VAL A 316 -43.55 14.45 12.20
C VAL A 316 -44.87 14.39 12.93
N VAL A 317 -45.82 15.25 12.55
CA VAL A 317 -47.17 15.26 13.13
C VAL A 317 -48.06 14.35 12.29
N GLN A 318 -48.68 13.38 12.95
CA GLN A 318 -49.78 12.53 12.42
C GLN A 318 -51.08 12.94 13.07
N TYR A 319 -52.21 12.90 12.34
CA TYR A 319 -53.52 13.20 12.88
C TYR A 319 -54.29 11.90 13.06
N ASP A 320 -54.98 11.75 14.21
CA ASP A 320 -55.85 10.63 14.50
C ASP A 320 -57.23 11.16 14.98
N ALA A 321 -58.27 10.84 14.21
CA ALA A 321 -59.64 11.23 14.52
C ALA A 321 -60.20 10.63 15.83
N ARG A 322 -59.52 9.67 16.41
CA ARG A 322 -59.91 9.06 17.69
C ARG A 322 -59.43 9.85 18.91
N LEU A 323 -58.50 10.78 18.72
CA LEU A 323 -58.06 11.69 19.77
C LEU A 323 -58.97 12.90 19.84
N ALA A 324 -59.22 13.41 21.04
CA ALA A 324 -59.97 14.64 21.20
C ALA A 324 -59.23 15.84 20.57
N PRO A 325 -59.97 16.85 20.05
CA PRO A 325 -59.33 18.08 19.52
C PRO A 325 -58.43 18.72 20.56
N GLY A 326 -57.15 18.96 20.15
CA GLY A 326 -56.11 19.53 21.03
C GLY A 326 -55.29 18.51 21.80
N ASP A 327 -55.67 17.25 21.83
CA ASP A 327 -54.89 16.17 22.46
C ASP A 327 -53.64 15.87 21.63
N LYS A 328 -52.54 15.62 22.35
CA LYS A 328 -51.23 15.27 21.78
C LYS A 328 -50.67 14.02 22.45
N GLN A 329 -50.16 13.08 21.65
CA GLN A 329 -49.53 11.88 22.14
C GLN A 329 -48.25 11.63 21.38
N THR A 330 -47.12 11.49 22.07
CA THR A 330 -45.85 11.10 21.43
C THR A 330 -45.82 9.61 21.20
N LYS A 331 -45.93 9.18 19.94
CA LYS A 331 -45.87 7.78 19.51
C LYS A 331 -44.45 7.26 19.49
N GLN A 332 -43.51 8.11 19.10
CA GLN A 332 -42.08 7.80 19.01
C GLN A 332 -41.26 9.03 19.43
N MET A 333 -40.36 8.82 20.39
CA MET A 333 -39.38 9.82 20.74
C MET A 333 -38.28 9.87 19.68
N GLY A 334 -37.88 11.07 19.23
CA GLY A 334 -36.79 11.25 18.33
C GLY A 334 -35.43 11.01 19.01
N ARG A 335 -34.44 10.66 18.23
CA ARG A 335 -33.02 10.61 18.66
C ARG A 335 -32.21 11.59 17.86
N LEU A 336 -31.24 12.19 18.50
CA LEU A 336 -30.25 13.06 17.82
C LEU A 336 -29.53 12.28 16.75
N GLY A 337 -29.32 12.91 15.61
CA GLY A 337 -28.35 12.49 14.63
C GLY A 337 -26.95 12.99 15.03
N LEU A 338 -25.95 12.46 14.36
CA LEU A 338 -24.55 12.77 14.63
C LEU A 338 -23.78 12.94 13.31
N PHE A 339 -22.93 13.95 13.24
CA PHE A 339 -21.95 14.12 12.19
C PHE A 339 -20.56 14.24 12.80
N VAL A 340 -19.57 13.55 12.23
CA VAL A 340 -18.17 13.62 12.66
C VAL A 340 -17.23 13.49 11.48
N GLU A 341 -16.23 14.38 11.42
CA GLU A 341 -15.13 14.31 10.47
C GLU A 341 -13.95 13.57 11.10
N VAL A 342 -13.30 12.70 10.34
CA VAL A 342 -12.06 12.01 10.74
C VAL A 342 -10.94 12.41 9.81
N THR A 343 -9.84 12.89 10.38
CA THR A 343 -8.63 13.25 9.65
C THR A 343 -7.44 12.42 10.08
N ARG A 344 -6.51 12.15 9.16
CA ARG A 344 -5.26 11.48 9.41
C ARG A 344 -4.10 12.43 9.16
N GLU A 345 -3.26 12.62 10.18
CA GLU A 345 -2.00 13.34 10.09
C GLU A 345 -0.86 12.33 9.88
N VAL A 346 -0.08 12.52 8.82
CA VAL A 346 1.13 11.74 8.55
C VAL A 346 2.32 12.58 8.98
N ARG A 347 3.15 12.07 9.89
CA ARG A 347 4.25 12.80 10.51
C ARG A 347 5.59 12.08 10.34
N ASP A 348 6.64 12.86 10.10
CA ASP A 348 8.05 12.44 10.16
C ASP A 348 8.65 13.07 11.43
N GLY A 349 8.60 12.34 12.53
CA GLY A 349 8.88 12.90 13.86
C GLY A 349 7.96 14.09 14.19
N PRO A 350 8.51 15.27 14.49
CA PRO A 350 7.70 16.47 14.79
C PRO A 350 7.09 17.12 13.53
N ARG A 351 7.59 16.81 12.34
CA ARG A 351 7.18 17.44 11.08
C ARG A 351 5.90 16.83 10.54
N LEU A 352 4.88 17.64 10.30
CA LEU A 352 3.71 17.25 9.53
C LEU A 352 4.09 17.11 8.05
N VAL A 353 3.93 15.90 7.50
CA VAL A 353 4.18 15.61 6.08
C VAL A 353 2.91 15.86 5.26
N ARG A 354 1.78 15.35 5.75
CA ARG A 354 0.50 15.41 5.05
C ARG A 354 -0.65 15.32 6.08
N LYS A 355 -1.75 16.00 5.78
CA LYS A 355 -3.04 15.85 6.47
C LYS A 355 -4.10 15.53 5.43
N GLU A 356 -4.93 14.54 5.71
CA GLU A 356 -5.97 14.09 4.80
C GLU A 356 -7.27 13.82 5.57
N THR A 357 -8.42 14.14 4.98
CA THR A 357 -9.72 13.72 5.49
C THR A 357 -9.92 12.25 5.11
N VAL A 358 -10.14 11.39 6.11
CA VAL A 358 -10.36 9.95 5.94
C VAL A 358 -11.83 9.67 5.70
N SER A 359 -12.70 10.28 6.51
CA SER A 359 -14.15 10.11 6.40
C SER A 359 -14.93 11.26 6.99
N GLU A 360 -16.17 11.40 6.53
CA GLU A 360 -17.22 12.24 7.08
C GLU A 360 -18.41 11.33 7.40
N ASP A 361 -18.57 11.00 8.67
CA ASP A 361 -19.59 10.04 9.09
C ASP A 361 -20.86 10.77 9.51
N PHE A 362 -21.97 10.38 8.90
CA PHE A 362 -23.30 10.92 9.18
C PHE A 362 -24.25 9.84 9.65
N TYR A 363 -24.73 9.97 10.88
CA TYR A 363 -25.79 9.15 11.48
C TYR A 363 -27.07 9.96 11.51
N PRO A 364 -28.09 9.63 10.71
CA PRO A 364 -29.28 10.42 10.61
C PRO A 364 -30.10 10.44 11.91
N PRO A 365 -30.73 11.58 12.26
CA PRO A 365 -31.62 11.64 13.39
C PRO A 365 -32.86 10.77 13.17
N THR A 366 -33.39 10.20 14.22
CA THR A 366 -34.69 9.51 14.17
C THR A 366 -35.79 10.52 14.51
N TYR A 367 -36.80 10.65 13.66
CA TYR A 367 -37.87 11.62 13.85
C TYR A 367 -38.69 11.36 15.10
N THR A 368 -39.14 12.43 15.79
CA THR A 368 -40.22 12.38 16.77
C THR A 368 -41.54 12.23 16.02
N ILE A 369 -42.35 11.26 16.39
CA ILE A 369 -43.71 11.10 15.83
C ILE A 369 -44.72 11.51 16.91
N GLU A 370 -45.39 12.64 16.65
CA GLU A 370 -46.44 13.17 17.49
C GLU A 370 -47.80 12.96 16.81
N VAL A 371 -48.71 12.31 17.53
CA VAL A 371 -50.09 12.10 17.06
C VAL A 371 -50.97 13.16 17.71
N ARG A 372 -51.72 13.89 16.92
CA ARG A 372 -52.65 14.95 17.37
C ARG A 372 -54.07 14.64 16.98
N GLY A 373 -55.02 15.05 17.84
CA GLY A 373 -56.42 15.07 17.47
C GLY A 373 -56.73 16.08 16.37
N LEU A 374 -57.73 15.80 15.54
CA LEU A 374 -58.17 16.75 14.50
C LEU A 374 -58.70 18.02 15.14
N GLU A 375 -58.13 19.17 14.76
CA GLU A 375 -58.70 20.47 15.13
C GLU A 375 -59.93 20.72 14.27
N ILE A 376 -61.09 20.89 14.91
CA ILE A 376 -62.28 21.34 14.22
C ILE A 376 -62.08 22.85 13.99
N PRO A 377 -62.10 23.35 12.74
CA PRO A 377 -62.04 24.78 12.52
C PRO A 377 -63.17 25.44 13.28
N LYS A 378 -62.90 26.37 14.17
CA LYS A 378 -63.91 27.26 14.72
C LYS A 378 -64.47 28.03 13.55
N SER A 379 -65.70 27.62 13.14
CA SER A 379 -66.50 28.45 12.22
C SER A 379 -66.69 29.81 12.91
N SER A 380 -66.12 30.86 12.35
CA SER A 380 -66.44 32.23 12.73
C SER A 380 -67.83 32.55 12.21
N VAL A 381 -68.83 32.07 12.92
CA VAL A 381 -70.20 32.58 12.80
C VAL A 381 -70.23 33.76 13.74
N GLU A 382 -70.01 34.96 13.25
CA GLU A 382 -70.43 36.19 13.95
C GLU A 382 -71.95 36.16 14.06
N PRO A 383 -72.56 36.44 15.22
CA PRO A 383 -73.99 36.62 15.29
C PRO A 383 -74.35 37.97 14.66
N SER A 384 -75.03 37.93 13.52
CA SER A 384 -75.72 39.08 12.96
C SER A 384 -76.84 39.49 13.91
N SER A 385 -76.69 40.65 14.51
CA SER A 385 -77.78 41.35 15.16
C SER A 385 -78.73 41.91 14.08
N ASP A 386 -79.97 41.42 14.09
CA ASP A 386 -81.14 41.97 13.35
C ASP A 386 -81.35 43.43 13.77
N GLU A 387 -81.39 44.37 12.84
CA GLU A 387 -82.24 45.58 12.89
C GLU A 387 -82.78 45.80 11.50
N GLU A 388 -84.19 45.86 11.56
CA GLU A 388 -85.08 46.19 10.45
C GLU A 388 -84.83 47.56 9.89
N GLY A 389 -85.10 47.73 8.59
CA GLY A 389 -85.28 49.09 7.99
C GLY A 389 -85.26 49.18 6.49
N GLU A 390 -86.32 48.84 5.87
CA GLU A 390 -87.06 49.54 4.73
C GLU A 390 -86.30 50.03 3.49
N SER A 391 -86.76 49.45 2.40
CA SER A 391 -87.06 50.05 1.03
C SER A 391 -86.04 50.79 0.24
N GLY A 392 -85.96 50.39 -1.05
CA GLY A 392 -85.59 51.26 -2.16
C GLY A 392 -84.91 50.63 -3.33
N GLU A 393 -85.69 50.08 -4.24
CA GLU A 393 -85.73 50.23 -5.73
C GLU A 393 -84.41 50.26 -6.54
N SER A 394 -84.32 49.23 -7.40
CA SER A 394 -83.86 49.23 -8.81
C SER A 394 -82.52 49.86 -9.18
N THR A 395 -81.67 49.11 -9.83
CA THR A 395 -81.52 49.05 -11.29
C THR A 395 -80.42 48.11 -11.71
N GLU A 396 -80.63 47.42 -12.80
CA GLU A 396 -79.76 46.57 -13.59
C GLU A 396 -78.40 47.17 -13.90
N SER A 397 -77.41 46.42 -13.97
CA SER A 397 -76.55 46.31 -15.16
C SER A 397 -75.55 45.16 -15.06
N GLU A 398 -75.51 44.39 -16.12
CA GLU A 398 -74.61 43.34 -16.51
C GLU A 398 -73.15 43.75 -16.48
N ASN A 399 -72.29 42.80 -16.23
CA ASN A 399 -71.12 42.25 -16.98
C ASN A 399 -70.20 41.63 -16.02
N GLY A 400 -69.92 40.37 -16.06
CA GLY A 400 -69.11 39.63 -17.01
C GLY A 400 -67.59 39.79 -16.76
N GLU A 401 -67.00 38.70 -16.37
CA GLU A 401 -65.62 38.22 -16.64
C GLU A 401 -64.96 37.67 -15.41
N SER A 402 -64.82 36.35 -15.31
CA SER A 402 -63.72 35.53 -15.73
C SER A 402 -62.34 35.84 -15.11
N MET A 403 -61.77 34.77 -14.51
CA MET A 403 -60.35 34.52 -14.38
C MET A 403 -59.61 35.20 -13.21
N GLU A 404 -58.75 34.56 -12.52
CA GLU A 404 -57.59 33.73 -12.82
C GLU A 404 -56.78 33.54 -11.53
N SER A 405 -56.33 32.39 -11.33
CA SER A 405 -55.36 32.02 -10.31
C SER A 405 -54.00 32.58 -10.68
N PRO A 406 -53.13 33.02 -9.80
CA PRO A 406 -51.71 33.13 -10.13
C PRO A 406 -50.83 32.15 -9.30
N ASN A 407 -50.15 31.36 -10.05
CA ASN A 407 -48.96 30.63 -9.66
C ASN A 407 -47.76 31.60 -9.70
N PRO A 408 -46.84 31.64 -8.76
CA PRO A 408 -45.64 32.43 -8.94
C PRO A 408 -44.48 31.55 -9.47
N THR A 409 -44.06 32.00 -10.61
CA THR A 409 -42.95 31.65 -11.45
C THR A 409 -41.58 31.91 -10.78
N ALA A 410 -40.65 31.03 -11.08
CA ALA A 410 -39.21 31.20 -10.93
C ALA A 410 -38.65 32.42 -11.66
N THR A 411 -37.64 33.04 -11.15
CA THR A 411 -36.81 34.00 -11.88
C THR A 411 -35.38 33.48 -11.99
N GLU A 412 -35.03 33.09 -13.20
CA GLU A 412 -33.66 33.01 -13.75
C GLU A 412 -33.07 34.41 -13.87
N ASN A 413 -31.78 34.51 -13.67
CA ASN A 413 -30.97 35.43 -14.43
C ASN A 413 -29.63 34.82 -14.83
N SER A 414 -29.51 34.76 -16.10
CA SER A 414 -28.47 34.47 -17.05
C SER A 414 -27.36 35.53 -17.07
N GLU A 415 -26.28 35.14 -17.59
CA GLU A 415 -25.36 35.64 -18.66
C GLU A 415 -23.91 35.31 -18.27
N GLU A 416 -23.03 34.91 -19.05
CA GLU A 416 -22.73 34.64 -20.46
C GLU A 416 -21.22 34.30 -20.46
N ASN A 417 -20.60 33.41 -21.11
CA ASN A 417 -20.20 33.35 -22.49
C ASN A 417 -19.17 32.24 -22.78
N THR A 418 -19.52 31.45 -23.77
CA THR A 418 -18.81 30.92 -24.94
C THR A 418 -17.48 30.16 -24.89
N LYS A 419 -17.55 29.03 -25.64
CA LYS A 419 -16.61 28.40 -26.60
C LYS A 419 -15.59 27.42 -26.01
N ASP A 420 -15.35 26.23 -26.53
CA ASP A 420 -15.60 25.58 -27.81
C ASP A 420 -15.44 24.06 -27.64
N LYS A 421 -16.26 23.30 -28.34
CA LYS A 421 -16.09 21.87 -28.65
C LYS A 421 -15.10 21.69 -29.80
N PRO A 422 -14.44 20.54 -30.02
CA PRO A 422 -15.10 19.52 -30.83
C PRO A 422 -14.90 18.05 -30.40
N VAL A 423 -15.90 17.24 -30.72
CA VAL A 423 -15.96 15.79 -30.81
C VAL A 423 -15.31 15.37 -32.12
N PRO A 424 -14.68 14.20 -32.22
CA PRO A 424 -14.67 13.45 -33.47
C PRO A 424 -15.41 12.11 -33.37
N LYS A 425 -16.01 11.83 -34.53
CA LYS A 425 -16.91 10.76 -34.93
C LYS A 425 -16.23 9.41 -35.06
N GLU A 426 -17.11 8.39 -34.97
CA GLU A 426 -16.98 7.01 -35.47
C GLU A 426 -16.54 6.94 -36.95
N GLY A 427 -15.94 5.79 -37.28
CA GLY A 427 -15.69 5.31 -38.64
C GLY A 427 -14.92 4.00 -38.63
N ASP A 428 -15.63 2.93 -38.68
CA ASP A 428 -15.72 1.79 -39.64
C ASP A 428 -14.52 0.86 -39.87
N GLU A 429 -14.81 -0.40 -39.56
CA GLU A 429 -14.64 -1.65 -40.33
C GLU A 429 -13.29 -1.98 -41.01
N ALA A 430 -12.77 -3.18 -40.66
CA ALA A 430 -12.55 -4.31 -41.55
C ALA A 430 -11.80 -5.47 -40.84
N ASP A 431 -12.47 -6.54 -40.59
CA ASP A 431 -12.38 -7.92 -41.14
C ASP A 431 -10.96 -8.42 -41.47
N SER A 432 -10.55 -9.53 -40.77
CA SER A 432 -9.89 -10.73 -41.32
C SER A 432 -9.58 -11.75 -40.24
N ARG A 433 -10.37 -12.71 -40.06
CA ARG A 433 -10.25 -14.19 -40.16
C ARG A 433 -8.90 -14.85 -39.90
N GLU A 434 -9.07 -15.94 -39.09
CA GLU A 434 -8.52 -17.30 -39.26
C GLU A 434 -7.14 -17.59 -38.62
N ASN A 435 -7.05 -18.40 -37.60
CA ASN A 435 -6.90 -19.87 -37.66
C ASN A 435 -6.60 -20.42 -36.25
N ALA A 436 -7.41 -21.36 -35.83
CA ALA A 436 -7.06 -22.36 -34.82
C ALA A 436 -6.34 -23.54 -35.53
N PRO A 437 -5.59 -24.38 -34.81
CA PRO A 437 -5.90 -25.80 -34.85
C PRO A 437 -5.95 -26.50 -33.48
N THR A 438 -6.96 -27.33 -33.36
CA THR A 438 -7.16 -28.46 -32.46
C THR A 438 -6.20 -29.62 -32.78
N ALA A 439 -5.79 -30.36 -31.71
CA ALA A 439 -5.59 -31.83 -31.67
C ALA A 439 -5.19 -32.19 -30.23
N SER A 440 -6.00 -32.85 -29.42
CA SER A 440 -6.34 -34.28 -29.36
C SER A 440 -5.13 -35.21 -29.24
N GLY A 441 -5.07 -35.93 -28.11
CA GLY A 441 -4.15 -37.04 -27.88
C GLY A 441 -4.32 -37.63 -26.47
N LYS A 442 -5.18 -38.63 -26.35
CA LYS A 442 -5.34 -39.60 -25.27
C LYS A 442 -4.06 -40.42 -25.04
N GLY A 443 -3.88 -40.89 -23.81
CA GLY A 443 -2.95 -41.97 -23.49
C GLY A 443 -3.06 -42.36 -22.00
N GLU A 444 -3.92 -43.31 -21.71
CA GLU A 444 -3.99 -44.15 -20.51
C GLU A 444 -2.71 -45.00 -20.38
N THR A 445 -2.28 -45.30 -19.17
CA THR A 445 -2.21 -46.64 -18.54
C THR A 445 -1.39 -46.58 -17.23
N GLU A 446 -2.01 -46.97 -16.12
CA GLU A 446 -1.71 -48.11 -15.21
C GLU A 446 -0.23 -48.24 -14.73
N ALA A 447 0.03 -48.36 -13.51
CA ALA A 447 -0.37 -49.15 -12.36
C ALA A 447 0.87 -49.59 -11.58
N SER A 448 0.66 -49.83 -10.29
CA SER A 448 1.40 -50.78 -9.43
C SER A 448 2.77 -50.35 -8.91
N GLY A 449 2.93 -50.21 -7.58
CA GLY A 449 2.98 -51.22 -6.58
C GLY A 449 4.09 -50.95 -5.64
N GLY A 450 3.81 -50.94 -4.34
CA GLY A 450 4.44 -51.76 -3.34
C GLY A 450 5.71 -51.28 -2.63
N GLY A 451 5.61 -51.15 -1.34
CA GLY A 451 6.45 -51.85 -0.42
C GLY A 451 7.47 -51.03 0.41
N GLU A 452 7.08 -50.87 1.65
CA GLU A 452 7.87 -51.12 2.88
C GLU A 452 9.40 -50.86 2.85
N LYS A 453 9.84 -49.94 3.64
CA LYS A 453 10.48 -50.16 4.97
C LYS A 453 10.63 -48.83 5.69
#